data_8594bbdbef035a710753965deb70555d
#
_entry.id   8594bbdbef035a710753965deb70555d
#
_cell.length_a   1.000
_cell.length_b   1.000
_cell.length_c   1.000
_cell.angle_alpha   90.00
_cell.angle_beta   90.00
_cell.angle_gamma   90.00
#
_symmetry.space_group_name_H-M   'P 1'
#
loop_
_entity.id
_entity.type
_entity.pdbx_description
1 polymer ?
#
loop_
_entity_poly.entity_id
_entity_poly.type
_entity_poly.pdbx_seq_one_letter_code
_entity_poly.pdbx_strand_id
1 'polypeptide(L)'
;MESDKIKMMNGFPFVSYSHETYPEDEILFRSRAFYEWMNKRRTVREFSDKAVPREVIENILLTASTAPSGAHKQPWTFCVVKDRVIKAEIRQAAEKEELESYENRMSEEWLEDLKPFQTDWQKPFLETAPYLIVVFKKAYDALPDGKKRNNYYVNESVGLACGLLLAAIHHAGLVALTHTPSPMNFLIKILKRPENERPFLLIPVGYPLPETYVPKLERKSLQEISVFY
;
A
#
# COMPACT_ATOMS: atom_id res chain seq x y z
N MET A 1 -3.22 -11.09 -31.35
CA MET A 1 -3.23 -9.72 -30.79
C MET A 1 -3.44 -8.79 -31.97
N GLU A 2 -4.60 -8.12 -32.05
CA GLU A 2 -4.80 -7.05 -33.03
C GLU A 2 -3.78 -5.95 -32.71
N SER A 3 -3.08 -5.48 -33.74
CA SER A 3 -2.13 -4.37 -33.58
C SER A 3 -2.92 -3.11 -33.18
N ASP A 4 -2.58 -2.50 -32.04
CA ASP A 4 -3.16 -1.24 -31.64
C ASP A 4 -3.09 -0.22 -32.78
N LYS A 5 -4.26 0.31 -33.19
CA LYS A 5 -4.33 1.36 -34.21
C LYS A 5 -3.80 2.65 -33.60
N ILE A 6 -2.66 3.14 -34.10
CA ILE A 6 -2.06 4.40 -33.66
C ILE A 6 -2.62 5.56 -34.49
N LYS A 7 -3.11 6.61 -33.84
CA LYS A 7 -3.55 7.85 -34.44
C LYS A 7 -2.76 9.03 -33.85
N MET A 8 -2.21 9.89 -34.69
CA MET A 8 -1.58 11.13 -34.25
C MET A 8 -2.65 12.19 -33.96
N MET A 9 -2.63 12.78 -32.75
CA MET A 9 -3.51 13.86 -32.35
C MET A 9 -2.66 15.00 -31.77
N ASN A 10 -2.72 16.16 -32.38
CA ASN A 10 -1.91 17.35 -31.99
C ASN A 10 -0.41 17.05 -31.80
N GLY A 11 0.16 16.20 -32.66
CA GLY A 11 1.58 15.83 -32.60
C GLY A 11 1.92 14.70 -31.63
N PHE A 12 0.95 14.13 -30.94
CA PHE A 12 1.15 13.03 -29.97
C PHE A 12 0.49 11.73 -30.45
N PRO A 13 1.09 10.56 -30.22
CA PRO A 13 0.49 9.27 -30.54
C PRO A 13 -0.61 8.87 -29.55
N PHE A 14 -1.75 8.45 -30.06
CA PHE A 14 -2.85 7.84 -29.33
C PHE A 14 -3.07 6.41 -29.87
N VAL A 15 -3.38 5.49 -28.96
CA VAL A 15 -3.75 4.10 -29.31
C VAL A 15 -5.25 3.92 -29.22
N SER A 16 -5.81 3.02 -30.04
CA SER A 16 -7.22 2.65 -29.92
C SER A 16 -7.45 1.98 -28.55
N TYR A 17 -8.47 2.47 -27.82
CA TYR A 17 -8.88 1.84 -26.57
C TYR A 17 -9.97 0.80 -26.85
N SER A 18 -9.74 -0.41 -26.36
CA SER A 18 -10.74 -1.47 -26.31
C SER A 18 -10.90 -1.96 -24.88
N HIS A 19 -12.10 -2.29 -24.49
CA HIS A 19 -12.38 -2.87 -23.18
C HIS A 19 -13.35 -4.03 -23.32
N GLU A 20 -13.31 -4.95 -22.37
CA GLU A 20 -14.28 -6.01 -22.28
C GLU A 20 -15.66 -5.44 -21.90
N THR A 21 -16.68 -5.86 -22.60
CA THR A 21 -18.08 -5.55 -22.30
C THR A 21 -18.79 -6.81 -21.87
N TYR A 22 -19.69 -6.68 -20.90
CA TYR A 22 -20.43 -7.79 -20.34
C TYR A 22 -21.93 -7.49 -20.35
N PRO A 23 -22.81 -8.52 -20.46
CA PRO A 23 -24.23 -8.37 -20.20
C PRO A 23 -24.52 -7.83 -18.81
N GLU A 24 -25.70 -7.25 -18.61
CA GLU A 24 -26.07 -6.59 -17.36
C GLU A 24 -26.02 -7.51 -16.13
N ASP A 25 -26.50 -8.75 -16.29
CA ASP A 25 -26.44 -9.79 -15.25
C ASP A 25 -25.01 -10.15 -14.86
N GLU A 26 -24.10 -10.24 -15.84
CA GLU A 26 -22.69 -10.51 -15.60
C GLU A 26 -22.00 -9.30 -14.91
N ILE A 27 -22.34 -8.06 -15.29
CA ILE A 27 -21.84 -6.85 -14.63
C ILE A 27 -22.25 -6.85 -13.14
N LEU A 28 -23.53 -7.17 -12.88
CA LEU A 28 -24.06 -7.26 -11.52
C LEU A 28 -23.36 -8.36 -10.72
N PHE A 29 -23.17 -9.54 -11.29
CA PHE A 29 -22.48 -10.65 -10.66
C PHE A 29 -21.02 -10.28 -10.32
N ARG A 30 -20.26 -9.75 -11.29
CA ARG A 30 -18.84 -9.38 -11.12
C ARG A 30 -18.65 -8.31 -10.04
N SER A 31 -19.50 -7.29 -10.05
CA SER A 31 -19.42 -6.21 -9.05
C SER A 31 -19.67 -6.72 -7.64
N ARG A 32 -20.68 -7.59 -7.46
CA ARG A 32 -20.99 -8.22 -6.18
C ARG A 32 -19.87 -9.17 -5.73
N ALA A 33 -19.42 -10.05 -6.61
CA ALA A 33 -18.35 -11.02 -6.30
C ALA A 33 -17.06 -10.32 -5.87
N PHE A 34 -16.67 -9.24 -6.56
CA PHE A 34 -15.50 -8.46 -6.19
C PHE A 34 -15.66 -7.76 -4.83
N TYR A 35 -16.84 -7.17 -4.57
CA TYR A 35 -17.15 -6.58 -3.26
C TYR A 35 -17.05 -7.63 -2.13
N GLU A 36 -17.74 -8.75 -2.27
CA GLU A 36 -17.77 -9.81 -1.26
C GLU A 36 -16.38 -10.37 -0.99
N TRP A 37 -15.56 -10.49 -2.04
CA TRP A 37 -14.18 -10.91 -1.91
C TRP A 37 -13.32 -9.86 -1.19
N MET A 38 -13.39 -8.57 -1.58
CA MET A 38 -12.66 -7.48 -0.91
C MET A 38 -13.13 -7.26 0.53
N ASN A 39 -14.40 -7.55 0.82
CA ASN A 39 -14.95 -7.43 2.18
C ASN A 39 -14.29 -8.39 3.18
N LYS A 40 -13.71 -9.49 2.72
CA LYS A 40 -12.93 -10.45 3.53
C LYS A 40 -11.55 -9.93 3.91
N ARG A 41 -11.03 -8.90 3.22
CA ARG A 41 -9.71 -8.33 3.53
C ARG A 41 -9.68 -7.71 4.93
N ARG A 42 -8.70 -8.10 5.73
CA ARG A 42 -8.49 -7.58 7.09
C ARG A 42 -7.05 -7.12 7.29
N THR A 43 -6.85 -6.23 8.25
CA THR A 43 -5.53 -5.89 8.77
C THR A 43 -5.08 -7.02 9.71
N VAL A 44 -3.96 -7.67 9.38
CA VAL A 44 -3.41 -8.80 10.14
C VAL A 44 -2.05 -8.41 10.71
N ARG A 45 -1.79 -8.77 11.97
CA ARG A 45 -0.55 -8.48 12.70
C ARG A 45 0.25 -9.72 13.06
N GLU A 46 -0.31 -10.89 12.85
CA GLU A 46 0.31 -12.19 13.15
C GLU A 46 0.72 -12.86 11.84
N PHE A 47 2.02 -12.88 11.58
CA PHE A 47 2.58 -13.41 10.35
C PHE A 47 3.34 -14.71 10.61
N SER A 48 3.21 -15.64 9.67
CA SER A 48 4.12 -16.76 9.51
C SER A 48 5.42 -16.27 8.84
N ASP A 49 6.54 -16.91 9.18
CA ASP A 49 7.84 -16.72 8.52
C ASP A 49 7.95 -17.48 7.18
N LYS A 50 6.87 -18.18 6.79
CA LYS A 50 6.80 -18.92 5.52
C LYS A 50 7.19 -18.03 4.35
N ALA A 51 8.16 -18.49 3.58
CA ALA A 51 8.67 -17.74 2.43
C ALA A 51 7.58 -17.51 1.36
N VAL A 52 7.54 -16.29 0.84
CA VAL A 52 6.74 -15.93 -0.33
C VAL A 52 7.67 -15.86 -1.54
N PRO A 53 7.32 -16.45 -2.70
CA PRO A 53 8.11 -16.34 -3.91
C PRO A 53 8.28 -14.88 -4.34
N ARG A 54 9.48 -14.54 -4.82
CA ARG A 54 9.80 -13.17 -5.26
C ARG A 54 8.88 -12.69 -6.37
N GLU A 55 8.60 -13.54 -7.34
CA GLU A 55 7.72 -13.24 -8.48
C GLU A 55 6.30 -12.81 -8.05
N VAL A 56 5.77 -13.40 -6.96
CA VAL A 56 4.47 -12.99 -6.39
C VAL A 56 4.54 -11.52 -5.95
N ILE A 57 5.61 -11.13 -5.27
CA ILE A 57 5.79 -9.74 -4.84
C ILE A 57 5.96 -8.81 -6.06
N GLU A 58 6.72 -9.23 -7.07
CA GLU A 58 6.90 -8.45 -8.31
C GLU A 58 5.56 -8.22 -9.02
N ASN A 59 4.72 -9.23 -9.16
CA ASN A 59 3.39 -9.11 -9.75
C ASN A 59 2.46 -8.19 -8.93
N ILE A 60 2.53 -8.25 -7.60
CA ILE A 60 1.80 -7.36 -6.70
C ILE A 60 2.23 -5.89 -6.92
N LEU A 61 3.54 -5.64 -7.04
CA LEU A 61 4.06 -4.29 -7.30
C LEU A 61 3.68 -3.77 -8.69
N LEU A 62 3.72 -4.64 -9.71
CA LEU A 62 3.26 -4.29 -11.05
C LEU A 62 1.78 -3.93 -11.05
N THR A 63 0.93 -4.68 -10.33
CA THR A 63 -0.48 -4.32 -10.16
C THR A 63 -0.64 -2.95 -9.49
N ALA A 64 0.11 -2.68 -8.42
CA ALA A 64 0.08 -1.37 -7.76
C ALA A 64 0.49 -0.25 -8.71
N SER A 65 1.46 -0.49 -9.59
CA SER A 65 1.97 0.50 -10.55
C SER A 65 0.99 0.86 -11.67
N THR A 66 -0.11 0.10 -11.85
CA THR A 66 -1.18 0.45 -12.80
C THR A 66 -2.09 1.58 -12.32
N ALA A 67 -1.90 2.06 -11.10
CA ALA A 67 -2.69 3.16 -10.57
C ALA A 67 -2.59 4.41 -11.44
N PRO A 68 -3.68 5.18 -11.61
CA PRO A 68 -3.61 6.48 -12.24
C PRO A 68 -2.80 7.46 -11.40
N SER A 69 -2.16 8.42 -12.07
CA SER A 69 -1.41 9.49 -11.39
C SER A 69 -1.50 10.80 -12.15
N GLY A 70 -1.38 11.93 -11.45
CA GLY A 70 -1.39 13.25 -12.06
C GLY A 70 -0.36 13.35 -13.19
N ALA A 71 -0.81 13.67 -14.41
CA ALA A 71 0.01 13.72 -15.63
C ALA A 71 0.89 12.46 -15.85
N HIS A 72 0.40 11.30 -15.44
CA HIS A 72 1.10 10.01 -15.52
C HIS A 72 2.50 10.03 -14.89
N LYS A 73 2.66 10.78 -13.79
CA LYS A 73 3.94 10.97 -13.12
C LYS A 73 4.43 9.79 -12.33
N GLN A 74 3.53 8.90 -11.89
CA GLN A 74 3.85 7.70 -11.12
C GLN A 74 4.80 8.01 -9.94
N PRO A 75 4.40 8.91 -9.01
CA PRO A 75 5.29 9.51 -8.03
C PRO A 75 5.52 8.58 -6.82
N TRP A 76 5.79 7.32 -7.07
CA TRP A 76 6.02 6.30 -6.05
C TRP A 76 7.31 5.54 -6.26
N THR A 77 7.87 5.04 -5.16
CA THR A 77 8.91 4.02 -5.14
C THR A 77 8.52 2.96 -4.10
N PHE A 78 8.53 1.71 -4.50
CA PHE A 78 8.31 0.58 -3.61
C PHE A 78 9.66 -0.03 -3.22
N CYS A 79 10.08 0.12 -1.98
CA CYS A 79 11.28 -0.53 -1.45
C CYS A 79 10.88 -1.85 -0.79
N VAL A 80 11.34 -2.96 -1.34
CA VAL A 80 11.06 -4.31 -0.84
C VAL A 80 12.21 -4.79 0.03
N VAL A 81 11.92 -5.07 1.29
CA VAL A 81 12.91 -5.51 2.28
C VAL A 81 12.64 -6.95 2.65
N LYS A 82 13.61 -7.83 2.39
CA LYS A 82 13.64 -9.24 2.81
C LYS A 82 14.78 -9.50 3.79
N ASP A 83 15.81 -8.70 3.73
CA ASP A 83 17.02 -8.84 4.54
C ASP A 83 16.69 -8.73 6.04
N ARG A 84 17.14 -9.71 6.83
CA ARG A 84 16.81 -9.81 8.25
C ARG A 84 17.45 -8.68 9.07
N VAL A 85 18.65 -8.26 8.71
CA VAL A 85 19.36 -7.18 9.43
C VAL A 85 18.64 -5.87 9.21
N ILE A 86 18.29 -5.55 7.95
CA ILE A 86 17.53 -4.34 7.62
C ILE A 86 16.14 -4.35 8.28
N LYS A 87 15.45 -5.50 8.34
CA LYS A 87 14.17 -5.63 9.04
C LYS A 87 14.30 -5.35 10.54
N ALA A 88 15.36 -5.87 11.18
CA ALA A 88 15.63 -5.63 12.59
C ALA A 88 15.92 -4.15 12.87
N GLU A 89 16.73 -3.48 12.02
CA GLU A 89 16.97 -2.04 12.10
C GLU A 89 15.66 -1.22 11.95
N ILE A 90 14.81 -1.59 10.99
CA ILE A 90 13.51 -0.95 10.80
C ILE A 90 12.63 -1.15 12.02
N ARG A 91 12.57 -2.37 12.57
CA ARG A 91 11.78 -2.66 13.78
C ARG A 91 12.24 -1.82 14.96
N GLN A 92 13.52 -1.83 15.26
CA GLN A 92 14.09 -1.09 16.39
C GLN A 92 13.78 0.42 16.28
N ALA A 93 13.94 1.01 15.08
CA ALA A 93 13.64 2.40 14.87
C ALA A 93 12.13 2.70 14.94
N ALA A 94 11.29 1.81 14.40
CA ALA A 94 9.84 1.95 14.45
C ALA A 94 9.31 1.84 15.90
N GLU A 95 9.76 0.84 16.66
CA GLU A 95 9.35 0.64 18.05
C GLU A 95 9.76 1.81 18.94
N LYS A 96 10.91 2.44 18.67
CA LYS A 96 11.32 3.67 19.37
C LYS A 96 10.35 4.83 19.12
N GLU A 97 9.95 5.05 17.86
CA GLU A 97 8.98 6.10 17.52
C GLU A 97 7.57 5.79 18.05
N GLU A 98 7.18 4.52 18.04
CA GLU A 98 5.90 4.07 18.61
C GLU A 98 5.88 4.27 20.13
N LEU A 99 6.93 3.88 20.86
CA LEU A 99 7.01 4.08 22.30
C LEU A 99 6.83 5.56 22.66
N GLU A 100 7.57 6.44 21.99
CA GLU A 100 7.46 7.89 22.17
C GLU A 100 6.05 8.40 21.82
N SER A 101 5.40 7.79 20.83
CA SER A 101 4.03 8.15 20.45
C SER A 101 3.02 7.73 21.50
N TYR A 102 3.10 6.49 22.01
CA TYR A 102 2.21 5.98 23.04
C TYR A 102 2.36 6.71 24.37
N GLU A 103 3.59 7.10 24.75
CA GLU A 103 3.85 7.75 26.03
C GLU A 103 3.61 9.27 26.01
N ASN A 104 3.88 9.94 24.86
CA ASN A 104 4.01 11.41 24.88
C ASN A 104 3.24 12.15 23.77
N ARG A 105 2.83 11.48 22.67
CA ARG A 105 2.27 12.18 21.49
C ARG A 105 0.81 11.89 21.24
N MET A 106 0.32 10.69 21.59
CA MET A 106 -1.07 10.31 21.37
C MET A 106 -1.98 10.96 22.41
N SER A 107 -3.15 11.46 21.99
CA SER A 107 -4.20 11.90 22.88
C SER A 107 -4.84 10.71 23.61
N GLU A 108 -5.47 10.97 24.76
CA GLU A 108 -6.25 9.96 25.49
C GLU A 108 -7.34 9.34 24.61
N GLU A 109 -8.04 10.15 23.80
CA GLU A 109 -9.05 9.69 22.85
C GLU A 109 -8.46 8.70 21.83
N TRP A 110 -7.28 9.00 21.26
CA TRP A 110 -6.62 8.09 20.32
C TRP A 110 -6.22 6.79 21.00
N LEU A 111 -5.69 6.83 22.21
CA LEU A 111 -5.35 5.63 22.97
C LEU A 111 -6.59 4.76 23.26
N GLU A 112 -7.74 5.39 23.57
CA GLU A 112 -9.03 4.69 23.72
C GLU A 112 -9.45 4.01 22.42
N ASP A 113 -9.35 4.69 21.28
CA ASP A 113 -9.67 4.15 19.96
C ASP A 113 -8.79 2.95 19.57
N LEU A 114 -7.57 2.86 20.10
CA LEU A 114 -6.66 1.75 19.84
C LEU A 114 -6.93 0.52 20.74
N LYS A 115 -7.61 0.63 21.87
CA LYS A 115 -7.88 -0.50 22.78
C LYS A 115 -8.51 -1.72 22.10
N PRO A 116 -9.54 -1.58 21.24
CA PRO A 116 -10.14 -2.74 20.56
C PRO A 116 -9.18 -3.48 19.64
N PHE A 117 -8.08 -2.85 19.23
CA PHE A 117 -7.09 -3.44 18.33
C PHE A 117 -6.02 -4.23 19.06
N GLN A 118 -5.94 -4.15 20.39
CA GLN A 118 -4.94 -4.82 21.23
C GLN A 118 -3.53 -4.64 20.67
N THR A 119 -3.18 -3.41 20.28
CA THR A 119 -1.87 -3.04 19.75
C THR A 119 -1.14 -2.13 20.73
N ASP A 120 0.15 -2.30 20.83
CA ASP A 120 1.07 -1.52 21.65
C ASP A 120 2.25 -1.01 20.82
N TRP A 121 3.29 -0.50 21.46
CA TRP A 121 4.50 -0.01 20.79
C TRP A 121 5.38 -1.12 20.20
N GLN A 122 5.23 -2.39 20.63
CA GLN A 122 6.01 -3.53 20.13
C GLN A 122 5.50 -4.00 18.77
N LYS A 123 6.38 -4.17 17.80
CA LYS A 123 6.03 -4.50 16.41
C LYS A 123 6.81 -5.72 15.89
N PRO A 124 6.70 -6.90 16.55
CA PRO A 124 7.45 -8.10 16.17
C PRO A 124 7.19 -8.54 14.73
N PHE A 125 6.02 -8.24 14.18
CA PHE A 125 5.65 -8.53 12.80
C PHE A 125 6.59 -7.88 11.76
N LEU A 126 7.33 -6.82 12.10
CA LEU A 126 8.30 -6.19 11.20
C LEU A 126 9.51 -7.09 10.92
N GLU A 127 9.78 -8.05 11.80
CA GLU A 127 10.82 -9.08 11.55
C GLU A 127 10.22 -10.40 11.06
N THR A 128 9.04 -10.80 11.60
CA THR A 128 8.41 -12.08 11.29
C THR A 128 7.90 -12.13 9.84
N ALA A 129 7.22 -11.08 9.37
CA ALA A 129 6.73 -11.05 8.00
C ALA A 129 7.87 -11.26 7.00
N PRO A 130 7.72 -12.16 5.99
CA PRO A 130 8.77 -12.47 5.02
C PRO A 130 9.23 -11.26 4.21
N TYR A 131 8.35 -10.30 3.98
CA TYR A 131 8.66 -9.04 3.29
C TYR A 131 8.08 -7.83 4.00
N LEU A 132 8.83 -6.72 3.93
CA LEU A 132 8.31 -5.38 4.18
C LEU A 132 8.31 -4.61 2.86
N ILE A 133 7.19 -3.99 2.50
CA ILE A 133 7.10 -3.05 1.38
C ILE A 133 7.01 -1.65 1.97
N VAL A 134 8.07 -0.86 1.79
CA VAL A 134 8.08 0.55 2.18
C VAL A 134 7.73 1.39 0.97
N VAL A 135 6.60 2.07 1.04
CA VAL A 135 6.15 2.95 -0.04
C VAL A 135 6.67 4.35 0.21
N PHE A 136 7.42 4.87 -0.76
CA PHE A 136 7.89 6.25 -0.78
C PHE A 136 7.10 7.05 -1.81
N LYS A 137 6.80 8.29 -1.47
CA LYS A 137 6.25 9.29 -2.38
C LYS A 137 7.34 10.24 -2.85
N LYS A 138 7.32 10.60 -4.14
CA LYS A 138 8.27 11.52 -4.77
C LYS A 138 7.63 12.89 -4.95
N ALA A 139 8.13 13.90 -4.26
CA ALA A 139 7.64 15.26 -4.38
C ALA A 139 7.98 15.88 -5.75
N TYR A 140 9.15 15.53 -6.29
CA TYR A 140 9.67 16.00 -7.57
C TYR A 140 10.60 14.97 -8.20
N ASP A 141 10.77 15.05 -9.51
CA ASP A 141 11.82 14.35 -10.24
C ASP A 141 13.08 15.23 -10.31
N ALA A 142 14.24 14.64 -9.98
CA ALA A 142 15.53 15.27 -10.19
C ALA A 142 15.94 15.10 -11.66
N LEU A 143 16.14 16.20 -12.38
CA LEU A 143 16.57 16.18 -13.77
C LEU A 143 18.10 16.10 -13.88
N PRO A 144 18.65 15.60 -15.01
CA PRO A 144 20.09 15.49 -15.22
C PRO A 144 20.86 16.83 -15.13
N ASP A 145 20.17 17.95 -15.41
CA ASP A 145 20.73 19.31 -15.30
C ASP A 145 20.63 19.90 -13.88
N GLY A 146 20.26 19.08 -12.88
CA GLY A 146 20.10 19.47 -11.48
C GLY A 146 18.80 20.20 -11.16
N LYS A 147 17.95 20.47 -12.15
CA LYS A 147 16.64 21.08 -11.91
C LYS A 147 15.67 20.09 -11.29
N LYS A 148 14.65 20.64 -10.61
CA LYS A 148 13.56 19.89 -10.00
C LYS A 148 12.31 20.06 -10.87
N ARG A 149 11.64 18.95 -11.20
CA ARG A 149 10.35 18.94 -11.88
C ARG A 149 9.29 18.42 -10.92
N ASN A 150 8.38 19.27 -10.48
CA ASN A 150 7.36 18.91 -9.51
C ASN A 150 6.43 17.79 -10.01
N ASN A 151 6.05 16.91 -9.11
CA ASN A 151 5.00 15.94 -9.31
C ASN A 151 3.67 16.49 -8.79
N TYR A 152 2.56 16.04 -9.39
CA TYR A 152 1.22 16.54 -9.10
C TYR A 152 0.40 15.47 -8.39
N TYR A 153 -0.52 15.89 -7.49
CA TYR A 153 -1.43 14.99 -6.79
C TYR A 153 -0.70 13.78 -6.18
N VAL A 154 0.43 14.06 -5.53
CA VAL A 154 1.36 13.02 -5.08
C VAL A 154 0.72 12.09 -4.05
N ASN A 155 0.05 12.65 -3.04
CA ASN A 155 -0.57 11.86 -1.97
C ASN A 155 -1.73 11.02 -2.51
N GLU A 156 -2.57 11.59 -3.35
CA GLU A 156 -3.72 10.94 -3.98
C GLU A 156 -3.25 9.79 -4.87
N SER A 157 -2.26 10.06 -5.74
CA SER A 157 -1.70 9.05 -6.64
C SER A 157 -1.07 7.88 -5.88
N VAL A 158 -0.28 8.16 -4.86
CA VAL A 158 0.36 7.12 -4.03
C VAL A 158 -0.68 6.36 -3.21
N GLY A 159 -1.72 7.05 -2.70
CA GLY A 159 -2.85 6.43 -2.01
C GLY A 159 -3.60 5.43 -2.90
N LEU A 160 -3.87 5.79 -4.17
CA LEU A 160 -4.49 4.89 -5.16
C LEU A 160 -3.59 3.68 -5.43
N ALA A 161 -2.28 3.88 -5.61
CA ALA A 161 -1.33 2.77 -5.79
C ALA A 161 -1.30 1.84 -4.57
N CYS A 162 -1.34 2.38 -3.35
CA CYS A 162 -1.43 1.58 -2.12
C CYS A 162 -2.74 0.79 -2.04
N GLY A 163 -3.87 1.37 -2.48
CA GLY A 163 -5.15 0.66 -2.55
C GLY A 163 -5.08 -0.56 -3.46
N LEU A 164 -4.52 -0.41 -4.68
CA LEU A 164 -4.30 -1.52 -5.60
C LEU A 164 -3.27 -2.53 -5.06
N LEU A 165 -2.22 -2.07 -4.38
CA LEU A 165 -1.24 -2.93 -3.71
C LEU A 165 -1.92 -3.85 -2.69
N LEU A 166 -2.76 -3.31 -1.82
CA LEU A 166 -3.48 -4.07 -0.80
C LEU A 166 -4.48 -5.06 -1.42
N ALA A 167 -5.16 -4.67 -2.51
CA ALA A 167 -6.04 -5.55 -3.26
C ALA A 167 -5.26 -6.72 -3.89
N ALA A 168 -4.11 -6.45 -4.52
CA ALA A 168 -3.25 -7.47 -5.11
C ALA A 168 -2.68 -8.44 -4.07
N ILE A 169 -2.24 -7.94 -2.90
CA ILE A 169 -1.78 -8.77 -1.79
C ILE A 169 -2.90 -9.73 -1.37
N HIS A 170 -4.12 -9.20 -1.17
CA HIS A 170 -5.27 -10.01 -0.80
C HIS A 170 -5.65 -11.02 -1.89
N HIS A 171 -5.57 -10.62 -3.17
CA HIS A 171 -5.82 -11.50 -4.31
C HIS A 171 -4.84 -12.66 -4.38
N ALA A 172 -3.59 -12.43 -4.04
CA ALA A 172 -2.55 -13.47 -3.98
C ALA A 172 -2.70 -14.43 -2.76
N GLY A 173 -3.74 -14.26 -1.92
CA GLY A 173 -3.93 -15.06 -0.70
C GLY A 173 -2.97 -14.70 0.44
N LEU A 174 -2.36 -13.52 0.36
CA LEU A 174 -1.48 -12.98 1.39
C LEU A 174 -2.22 -11.98 2.27
N VAL A 175 -1.63 -11.70 3.43
CA VAL A 175 -2.13 -10.70 4.37
C VAL A 175 -1.13 -9.57 4.55
N ALA A 176 -1.65 -8.41 4.98
CA ALA A 176 -0.86 -7.22 5.23
C ALA A 176 -1.50 -6.34 6.30
N LEU A 177 -0.73 -5.40 6.79
CA LEU A 177 -1.24 -4.22 7.49
C LEU A 177 -0.56 -2.96 6.96
N THR A 178 -1.23 -1.82 7.09
CA THR A 178 -0.62 -0.51 6.88
C THR A 178 -0.08 -0.01 8.21
N HIS A 179 1.22 0.28 8.27
CA HIS A 179 1.90 0.75 9.46
C HIS A 179 2.55 2.11 9.20
N THR A 180 2.38 3.04 10.14
CA THR A 180 2.85 4.42 10.02
C THR A 180 3.50 4.90 11.31
N PRO A 181 4.67 4.36 11.72
CA PRO A 181 5.39 4.77 12.92
C PRO A 181 5.94 6.20 12.72
N SER A 182 5.15 7.19 13.09
CA SER A 182 5.45 8.60 12.80
C SER A 182 6.34 9.24 13.88
N PRO A 183 7.39 10.00 13.47
CA PRO A 183 7.82 10.29 12.10
C PRO A 183 8.64 9.16 11.46
N MET A 184 8.38 8.84 10.20
CA MET A 184 9.02 7.73 9.49
C MET A 184 10.37 8.07 8.82
N ASN A 185 10.99 9.19 9.16
CA ASN A 185 12.23 9.66 8.52
C ASN A 185 13.43 8.69 8.67
N PHE A 186 13.41 7.82 9.67
CA PHE A 186 14.41 6.76 9.85
C PHE A 186 14.48 5.83 8.63
N LEU A 187 13.36 5.59 7.93
CA LEU A 187 13.31 4.75 6.72
C LEU A 187 14.14 5.33 5.57
N ILE A 188 14.23 6.66 5.45
CA ILE A 188 15.08 7.32 4.44
C ILE A 188 16.55 6.94 4.69
N LYS A 189 16.97 6.97 5.95
CA LYS A 189 18.35 6.69 6.36
C LYS A 189 18.69 5.21 6.19
N ILE A 190 17.86 4.31 6.74
CA ILE A 190 18.07 2.86 6.68
C ILE A 190 18.10 2.36 5.23
N LEU A 191 17.15 2.83 4.41
CA LEU A 191 17.01 2.40 3.01
C LEU A 191 17.79 3.28 2.02
N LYS A 192 18.59 4.24 2.51
CA LYS A 192 19.44 5.14 1.72
C LYS A 192 18.66 5.80 0.57
N ARG A 193 17.48 6.34 0.89
CA ARG A 193 16.62 6.96 -0.14
C ARG A 193 17.05 8.40 -0.44
N PRO A 194 16.85 8.85 -1.69
CA PRO A 194 17.22 10.22 -2.10
C PRO A 194 16.32 11.27 -1.43
N GLU A 195 16.79 12.52 -1.45
CA GLU A 195 16.14 13.65 -0.78
C GLU A 195 14.71 13.95 -1.28
N ASN A 196 14.39 13.63 -2.54
CA ASN A 196 13.07 13.86 -3.12
C ASN A 196 12.03 12.79 -2.73
N GLU A 197 12.42 11.75 -2.00
CA GLU A 197 11.52 10.70 -1.53
C GLU A 197 11.19 10.86 -0.05
N ARG A 198 9.91 10.65 0.29
CA ARG A 198 9.40 10.65 1.66
C ARG A 198 8.61 9.39 1.92
N PRO A 199 8.79 8.73 3.08
CA PRO A 199 8.01 7.55 3.42
C PRO A 199 6.52 7.89 3.45
N PHE A 200 5.70 6.97 2.98
CA PHE A 200 4.24 7.10 2.95
C PHE A 200 3.56 6.00 3.75
N LEU A 201 3.93 4.74 3.51
CA LEU A 201 3.45 3.57 4.27
C LEU A 201 4.56 2.53 4.42
N LEU A 202 4.53 1.79 5.54
CA LEU A 202 5.30 0.58 5.77
C LEU A 202 4.31 -0.60 5.84
N ILE A 203 4.46 -1.58 4.95
CA ILE A 203 3.50 -2.65 4.75
C ILE A 203 4.21 -4.00 4.91
N PRO A 204 4.11 -4.66 6.08
CA PRO A 204 4.47 -6.07 6.22
C PRO A 204 3.54 -6.94 5.37
N VAL A 205 4.11 -7.92 4.66
CA VAL A 205 3.40 -8.82 3.74
C VAL A 205 3.86 -10.26 3.94
N GLY A 206 2.91 -11.18 4.03
CA GLY A 206 3.20 -12.60 4.19
C GLY A 206 1.94 -13.44 4.35
N TYR A 207 2.12 -14.68 4.78
CA TYR A 207 1.02 -15.54 5.19
C TYR A 207 0.64 -15.25 6.65
N PRO A 208 -0.64 -15.38 7.05
CA PRO A 208 -1.02 -15.32 8.45
C PRO A 208 -0.55 -16.60 9.19
N LEU A 209 -0.51 -16.54 10.50
CA LEU A 209 -0.44 -17.78 11.32
C LEU A 209 -1.72 -18.61 11.14
N PRO A 210 -1.68 -19.94 11.36
CA PRO A 210 -2.85 -20.81 11.21
C PRO A 210 -4.06 -20.38 12.06
N GLU A 211 -3.84 -19.90 13.28
CA GLU A 211 -4.87 -19.41 14.20
C GLU A 211 -4.70 -17.90 14.42
N THR A 212 -4.97 -17.11 13.39
CA THR A 212 -4.89 -15.64 13.44
C THR A 212 -6.25 -15.04 13.77
N TYR A 213 -6.27 -14.17 14.77
CA TYR A 213 -7.45 -13.42 15.17
C TYR A 213 -7.34 -11.96 14.75
N VAL A 214 -8.48 -11.37 14.38
CA VAL A 214 -8.59 -9.95 14.05
C VAL A 214 -9.77 -9.35 14.80
N PRO A 215 -9.73 -8.06 15.20
CA PRO A 215 -10.84 -7.42 15.89
C PRO A 215 -12.16 -7.56 15.12
N LYS A 216 -13.25 -7.88 15.81
CA LYS A 216 -14.60 -7.90 15.20
C LYS A 216 -15.05 -6.45 14.99
N LEU A 217 -14.81 -5.93 13.78
CA LEU A 217 -15.17 -4.58 13.38
C LEU A 217 -16.22 -4.61 12.28
N GLU A 218 -17.15 -3.70 12.33
CA GLU A 218 -18.17 -3.49 11.30
C GLU A 218 -17.77 -2.33 10.38
N ARG A 219 -18.06 -2.46 9.10
CA ARG A 219 -17.94 -1.35 8.15
C ARG A 219 -19.23 -0.53 8.18
N LYS A 220 -19.10 0.75 7.88
CA LYS A 220 -20.24 1.62 7.65
C LYS A 220 -21.14 1.04 6.55
N SER A 221 -22.43 1.23 6.69
CA SER A 221 -23.43 0.86 5.69
C SER A 221 -23.29 1.72 4.43
N LEU A 222 -23.91 1.27 3.31
CA LEU A 222 -23.90 2.04 2.07
C LEU A 222 -24.51 3.44 2.25
N GLN A 223 -25.54 3.57 3.07
CA GLN A 223 -26.23 4.84 3.35
C GLN A 223 -25.33 5.83 4.12
N GLU A 224 -24.37 5.33 4.92
CA GLU A 224 -23.43 6.19 5.66
C GLU A 224 -22.25 6.67 4.81
N ILE A 225 -21.99 6.03 3.68
CA ILE A 225 -20.81 6.31 2.83
C ILE A 225 -21.16 6.86 1.45
N SER A 226 -22.47 6.93 1.09
CA SER A 226 -22.90 7.35 -0.24
C SER A 226 -24.18 8.17 -0.21
N VAL A 227 -24.27 9.07 -1.16
CA VAL A 227 -25.50 9.84 -1.46
C VAL A 227 -25.79 9.70 -2.95
N PHE A 228 -27.01 9.30 -3.29
CA PHE A 228 -27.50 9.21 -4.67
C PHE A 228 -28.38 10.42 -4.96
N TYR A 229 -28.15 11.09 -6.08
CA TYR A 229 -28.91 12.24 -6.56
C TYR A 229 -29.73 11.88 -7.77
#